data_1cdc6ab7c50c193393ac132d5ebba86b
#
_entry.id   1cdc6ab7c50c193393ac132d5ebba86b
#
_cell.length_a   1.000
_cell.length_b   1.000
_cell.length_c   1.000
_cell.angle_alpha   90.00
_cell.angle_beta   90.00
_cell.angle_gamma   90.00
#
_symmetry.space_group_name_H-M   'P 1'
#
loop_
_entity.id
_entity.type
_entity.pdbx_description
1 polymer ?
#
loop_
_entity_poly.entity_id
_entity_poly.type
_entity_poly.pdbx_seq_one_letter_code
_entity_poly.pdbx_strand_id
1 'polypeptide(L)'
;MNKLYKKIVCFTLGFGLMVALCGCGSNTPKVQSEGMKSVGSLNVEEAAIYTDDSEKEDVIETYSSADGLCVIERYPTYYDVSLDYGKGEPVEVGKAYAQTILEAVPDFADTFEPYLHENIRGAFNGRKINYDALEERIETLINSLPEDYRDEVISFAKTLSQGEANYAEDGHAEDDYAEDCHVEYGHTEYGHAEDGYAEDGRLSYIEALTMQIIPDALRPTACSALSLGGEKTVSGKRITIRNLEWNTGSNNQMTNIHAVTHMKKGENSITTVGILGLLDIITAVNDDGVMIAILDVGSKEELPFVYNDKKCYTFEIRYALEHFDNAKEAGEYLVGESGDFTWCNNLLCTDEKDAFCCENATKEVAATGKARSVLRTTESELMEGLAWDSPDALCIVNSFATKGNQDGFTGAEFNITRFVKYNKWVKEKDKFSIADAKGLVAREVVDQFVVSNVHNSGNVHTVIVDYATGKIHVAFTKGDHADDIPVFWEVGTY
;
A
#
# COMPACT_ATOMS: atom_id res chain seq x y z
N MET A 1 18.82 6.48 -29.71
CA MET A 1 17.51 6.01 -30.19
C MET A 1 17.20 4.54 -29.82
N ASN A 2 18.18 3.64 -29.69
CA ASN A 2 17.88 2.22 -29.46
C ASN A 2 17.68 1.76 -27.99
N LYS A 3 18.12 2.54 -26.99
CA LYS A 3 17.92 2.21 -25.58
C LYS A 3 16.53 2.62 -25.04
N LEU A 4 16.04 3.77 -25.48
CA LEU A 4 14.73 4.29 -25.07
C LEU A 4 13.58 3.42 -25.63
N TYR A 5 13.71 2.96 -26.87
CA TYR A 5 12.69 2.10 -27.49
C TYR A 5 12.61 0.71 -26.85
N LYS A 6 13.72 0.17 -26.35
CA LYS A 6 13.73 -1.09 -25.60
C LYS A 6 13.10 -0.96 -24.22
N LYS A 7 13.31 0.17 -23.51
CA LYS A 7 12.69 0.41 -22.19
C LYS A 7 11.16 0.55 -22.31
N ILE A 8 10.66 1.28 -23.32
CA ILE A 8 9.21 1.46 -23.54
C ILE A 8 8.51 0.13 -23.87
N VAL A 9 9.14 -0.72 -24.71
CA VAL A 9 8.55 -2.01 -25.09
C VAL A 9 8.57 -3.03 -23.92
N CYS A 10 9.58 -2.98 -23.04
CA CYS A 10 9.61 -3.84 -21.85
C CYS A 10 8.60 -3.40 -20.78
N PHE A 11 8.38 -2.09 -20.61
CA PHE A 11 7.43 -1.56 -19.62
C PHE A 11 5.99 -1.88 -20.00
N THR A 12 5.62 -1.69 -21.26
CA THR A 12 4.28 -2.07 -21.77
C THR A 12 4.05 -3.59 -21.76
N LEU A 13 5.08 -4.42 -21.96
CA LEU A 13 4.98 -5.86 -21.88
C LEU A 13 4.93 -6.37 -20.42
N GLY A 14 5.64 -5.74 -19.50
CA GLY A 14 5.61 -6.06 -18.08
C GLY A 14 4.25 -5.73 -17.45
N PHE A 15 3.70 -4.56 -17.75
CA PHE A 15 2.40 -4.12 -17.24
C PHE A 15 1.25 -4.92 -17.88
N GLY A 16 1.32 -5.15 -19.20
CA GLY A 16 0.38 -6.04 -19.89
C GLY A 16 0.41 -7.49 -19.39
N LEU A 17 1.57 -7.95 -18.90
CA LEU A 17 1.69 -9.30 -18.34
C LEU A 17 1.14 -9.38 -16.90
N MET A 18 1.27 -8.33 -16.10
CA MET A 18 0.66 -8.27 -14.76
C MET A 18 -0.87 -8.23 -14.83
N VAL A 19 -1.39 -7.41 -15.75
CA VAL A 19 -2.84 -7.32 -16.02
C VAL A 19 -3.34 -8.58 -16.73
N ALA A 20 -2.55 -9.19 -17.63
CA ALA A 20 -2.92 -10.44 -18.31
C ALA A 20 -2.84 -11.67 -17.39
N LEU A 21 -2.00 -11.65 -16.35
CA LEU A 21 -1.95 -12.73 -15.35
C LEU A 21 -3.05 -12.59 -14.29
N CYS A 22 -3.61 -11.39 -14.14
CA CYS A 22 -4.80 -11.16 -13.31
C CYS A 22 -6.11 -11.36 -14.08
N GLY A 23 -6.09 -11.44 -15.42
CA GLY A 23 -7.27 -11.44 -16.26
C GLY A 23 -7.20 -12.21 -17.57
N CYS A 24 -7.21 -13.54 -17.62
CA CYS A 24 -7.48 -14.23 -18.88
C CYS A 24 -8.19 -15.57 -18.74
N GLY A 25 -9.40 -15.60 -19.27
CA GLY A 25 -10.11 -16.81 -19.59
C GLY A 25 -9.38 -17.67 -20.64
N SER A 26 -9.39 -18.93 -20.40
CA SER A 26 -9.12 -20.13 -21.21
C SER A 26 -8.64 -19.91 -22.66
N ASN A 27 -7.33 -19.85 -22.84
CA ASN A 27 -6.60 -20.45 -23.94
C ASN A 27 -5.11 -20.41 -23.60
N THR A 28 -4.65 -21.40 -22.86
CA THR A 28 -3.24 -21.62 -22.54
C THR A 28 -2.48 -22.06 -23.79
N PRO A 29 -1.49 -21.30 -24.29
CA PRO A 29 -0.45 -21.91 -25.09
C PRO A 29 0.36 -22.79 -24.16
N LYS A 30 0.49 -24.07 -24.50
CA LYS A 30 1.49 -24.94 -23.87
C LYS A 30 2.86 -24.33 -24.11
N VAL A 31 3.41 -23.66 -23.13
CA VAL A 31 4.81 -23.28 -23.11
C VAL A 31 5.58 -24.56 -22.84
N GLN A 32 6.24 -25.07 -23.88
CA GLN A 32 7.25 -26.11 -23.74
C GLN A 32 8.35 -25.54 -22.84
N SER A 33 8.70 -26.31 -21.82
CA SER A 33 9.83 -26.06 -20.92
C SER A 33 11.16 -26.26 -21.66
N GLU A 34 11.51 -25.33 -22.53
CA GLU A 34 12.90 -25.21 -22.98
C GLU A 34 13.58 -24.17 -22.10
N GLY A 35 14.53 -24.73 -21.32
CA GLY A 35 15.53 -24.10 -20.49
C GLY A 35 15.52 -22.55 -20.42
N MET A 36 14.90 -21.97 -19.38
CA MET A 36 15.24 -20.62 -18.95
C MET A 36 16.74 -20.63 -18.63
N LYS A 37 17.54 -20.13 -19.55
CA LYS A 37 18.89 -19.69 -19.21
C LYS A 37 18.71 -18.66 -18.10
N SER A 38 19.30 -18.94 -16.93
CA SER A 38 19.46 -17.98 -15.87
C SER A 38 19.99 -16.69 -16.50
N VAL A 39 19.15 -15.66 -16.56
CA VAL A 39 19.61 -14.29 -16.79
C VAL A 39 20.52 -14.05 -15.60
N GLY A 40 21.79 -13.75 -15.87
CA GLY A 40 22.80 -13.70 -14.85
C GLY A 40 22.34 -12.83 -13.68
N SER A 41 22.27 -13.44 -12.50
CA SER A 41 22.37 -12.68 -11.26
C SER A 41 23.55 -11.76 -11.44
N LEU A 42 23.35 -10.45 -11.26
CA LEU A 42 24.45 -9.58 -10.93
C LEU A 42 25.15 -10.28 -9.77
N ASN A 43 26.31 -10.88 -10.04
CA ASN A 43 27.21 -11.25 -8.99
C ASN A 43 27.59 -9.95 -8.30
N VAL A 44 26.86 -9.59 -7.25
CA VAL A 44 27.34 -8.64 -6.28
C VAL A 44 28.53 -9.35 -5.64
N GLU A 45 29.73 -9.14 -6.21
CA GLU A 45 30.97 -9.78 -5.74
C GLU A 45 31.30 -9.40 -4.29
N GLU A 46 30.62 -8.36 -3.75
CA GLU A 46 30.59 -8.05 -2.33
C GLU A 46 29.13 -7.89 -1.92
N ALA A 47 28.62 -8.80 -1.09
CA ALA A 47 27.34 -8.64 -0.44
C ALA A 47 27.32 -7.29 0.28
N ALA A 48 26.28 -6.47 0.06
CA ALA A 48 26.14 -5.20 0.77
C ALA A 48 26.25 -5.45 2.27
N ILE A 49 27.19 -4.76 2.92
CA ILE A 49 27.40 -4.88 4.36
C ILE A 49 26.52 -3.83 5.02
N TYR A 50 25.47 -4.28 5.70
CA TYR A 50 24.61 -3.43 6.52
C TYR A 50 25.07 -3.46 7.98
N THR A 51 24.75 -2.39 8.68
CA THR A 51 24.80 -2.28 10.14
C THR A 51 23.39 -2.33 10.72
N ASP A 52 23.26 -2.48 12.03
CA ASP A 52 21.94 -2.40 12.69
C ASP A 52 21.41 -0.96 12.67
N ASP A 53 22.28 0.05 12.60
CA ASP A 53 21.89 1.44 12.42
C ASP A 53 21.44 1.71 10.97
N SER A 54 20.59 2.72 10.81
CA SER A 54 20.20 3.29 9.53
C SER A 54 20.76 4.69 9.36
N GLU A 55 20.83 5.14 8.11
CA GLU A 55 21.21 6.51 7.78
C GLU A 55 20.18 7.51 8.33
N LYS A 56 20.60 8.76 8.47
CA LYS A 56 19.74 9.90 8.80
C LYS A 56 19.97 10.99 7.78
N GLU A 57 18.90 11.61 7.35
CA GLU A 57 18.95 12.79 6.47
C GLU A 57 18.69 14.05 7.29
N ASP A 58 19.18 15.19 6.81
CA ASP A 58 18.85 16.49 7.37
C ASP A 58 17.61 17.06 6.67
N VAL A 59 16.77 17.77 7.42
CA VAL A 59 15.61 18.49 6.90
C VAL A 59 16.07 19.58 5.92
N ILE A 60 15.52 19.59 4.72
CA ILE A 60 15.78 20.63 3.72
C ILE A 60 14.90 21.84 3.98
N GLU A 61 13.61 21.61 4.24
CA GLU A 61 12.60 22.65 4.34
C GLU A 61 11.43 22.17 5.21
N THR A 62 10.76 23.11 5.89
CA THR A 62 9.61 22.80 6.75
C THR A 62 8.45 23.72 6.38
N TYR A 63 7.28 23.14 6.20
CA TYR A 63 6.01 23.80 5.92
C TYR A 63 5.05 23.51 7.07
N SER A 64 4.21 24.46 7.43
CA SER A 64 3.28 24.29 8.55
C SER A 64 1.99 25.02 8.27
N SER A 65 0.86 24.36 8.49
CA SER A 65 -0.44 25.03 8.49
C SER A 65 -0.50 26.14 9.57
N ALA A 66 -1.29 27.17 9.31
CA ALA A 66 -1.37 28.34 10.22
C ALA A 66 -1.90 27.97 11.62
N ASP A 67 -2.71 26.93 11.72
CA ASP A 67 -3.29 26.37 12.95
C ASP A 67 -2.39 25.33 13.64
N GLY A 68 -1.32 24.89 12.96
CA GLY A 68 -0.39 23.87 13.47
C GLY A 68 -0.98 22.46 13.51
N LEU A 69 -2.02 22.19 12.70
CA LEU A 69 -2.60 20.86 12.54
C LEU A 69 -1.78 19.97 11.63
N CYS A 70 -1.07 20.57 10.67
CA CYS A 70 -0.18 19.86 9.75
C CYS A 70 1.20 20.51 9.71
N VAL A 71 2.22 19.66 9.76
CA VAL A 71 3.62 20.02 9.49
C VAL A 71 4.18 19.06 8.48
N ILE A 72 4.84 19.56 7.44
CA ILE A 72 5.54 18.76 6.43
C ILE A 72 7.01 19.16 6.44
N GLU A 73 7.89 18.23 6.76
CA GLU A 73 9.33 18.37 6.62
C GLU A 73 9.80 17.64 5.36
N ARG A 74 10.47 18.36 4.48
CA ARG A 74 11.04 17.79 3.27
C ARG A 74 12.46 17.32 3.54
N TYR A 75 12.71 16.04 3.32
CA TYR A 75 14.04 15.44 3.29
C TYR A 75 14.48 15.18 1.84
N PRO A 76 15.76 14.89 1.58
CA PRO A 76 16.22 14.55 0.23
C PRO A 76 15.51 13.35 -0.41
N THR A 77 15.01 12.42 0.43
CA THR A 77 14.45 11.14 -0.05
C THR A 77 12.95 11.02 0.12
N TYR A 78 12.36 11.68 1.13
CA TYR A 78 10.96 11.54 1.50
C TYR A 78 10.43 12.82 2.16
N TYR A 79 9.14 12.86 2.38
CA TYR A 79 8.45 13.87 3.20
C TYR A 79 8.08 13.24 4.54
N ASP A 80 8.35 13.93 5.64
CA ASP A 80 7.87 13.59 6.96
C ASP A 80 6.69 14.50 7.29
N VAL A 81 5.55 13.89 7.59
CA VAL A 81 4.28 14.59 7.79
C VAL A 81 3.80 14.34 9.21
N SER A 82 3.48 15.40 9.94
CA SER A 82 2.83 15.34 11.23
C SER A 82 1.41 15.90 11.15
N LEU A 83 0.41 15.08 11.49
CA LEU A 83 -1.00 15.45 11.58
C LEU A 83 -1.46 15.36 13.03
N ASP A 84 -2.01 16.45 13.58
CA ASP A 84 -2.37 16.55 15.01
C ASP A 84 -3.89 16.63 15.21
N TYR A 85 -4.53 15.46 15.33
CA TYR A 85 -5.98 15.32 15.64
C TYR A 85 -6.30 15.62 17.11
N GLY A 86 -5.31 15.91 17.94
CA GLY A 86 -5.51 16.38 19.31
C GLY A 86 -5.78 17.90 19.39
N LYS A 87 -5.53 18.63 18.29
CA LYS A 87 -5.72 20.07 18.21
C LYS A 87 -6.91 20.52 17.37
N GLY A 88 -7.42 19.66 16.49
CA GLY A 88 -8.53 19.97 15.59
C GLY A 88 -9.35 18.74 15.24
N GLU A 89 -10.53 18.98 14.69
CA GLU A 89 -11.40 17.93 14.19
C GLU A 89 -10.87 17.33 12.88
N PRO A 90 -11.24 16.09 12.52
CA PRO A 90 -10.76 15.44 11.28
C PRO A 90 -10.93 16.30 10.02
N VAL A 91 -12.06 16.98 9.88
CA VAL A 91 -12.32 17.95 8.79
C VAL A 91 -11.25 19.03 8.69
N GLU A 92 -10.84 19.58 9.84
CA GLU A 92 -9.83 20.64 9.90
C GLU A 92 -8.44 20.10 9.55
N VAL A 93 -8.12 18.89 10.04
CA VAL A 93 -6.86 18.23 9.76
C VAL A 93 -6.74 17.88 8.28
N GLY A 94 -7.79 17.32 7.66
CA GLY A 94 -7.80 17.02 6.22
C GLY A 94 -7.59 18.27 5.37
N LYS A 95 -8.27 19.38 5.73
CA LYS A 95 -8.07 20.68 5.08
C LYS A 95 -6.64 21.20 5.23
N ALA A 96 -6.11 21.19 6.45
CA ALA A 96 -4.76 21.67 6.75
C ALA A 96 -3.71 20.86 6.00
N TYR A 97 -3.89 19.52 5.91
CA TYR A 97 -2.99 18.64 5.19
C TYR A 97 -2.94 18.99 3.70
N ALA A 98 -4.09 19.09 3.04
CA ALA A 98 -4.15 19.45 1.62
C ALA A 98 -3.53 20.83 1.34
N GLN A 99 -3.81 21.83 2.17
CA GLN A 99 -3.23 23.17 2.03
C GLN A 99 -1.70 23.14 2.16
N THR A 100 -1.18 22.39 3.15
CA THR A 100 0.26 22.31 3.37
C THR A 100 0.95 21.54 2.24
N ILE A 101 0.29 20.54 1.63
CA ILE A 101 0.80 19.87 0.41
C ILE A 101 0.94 20.86 -0.75
N LEU A 102 -0.09 21.68 -1.01
CA LEU A 102 -0.04 22.66 -2.09
C LEU A 102 1.07 23.71 -1.90
N GLU A 103 1.44 24.00 -0.64
CA GLU A 103 2.58 24.86 -0.33
C GLU A 103 3.92 24.15 -0.49
N ALA A 104 4.02 22.90 -0.02
CA ALA A 104 5.26 22.12 -0.04
C ALA A 104 5.62 21.57 -1.43
N VAL A 105 4.61 21.24 -2.23
CA VAL A 105 4.72 20.63 -3.56
C VAL A 105 3.73 21.31 -4.50
N PRO A 106 4.04 22.52 -5.00
CA PRO A 106 3.11 23.27 -5.87
C PRO A 106 2.73 22.56 -7.18
N ASP A 107 3.56 21.62 -7.63
CA ASP A 107 3.35 20.76 -8.80
C ASP A 107 2.87 19.34 -8.44
N PHE A 108 2.19 19.20 -7.29
CA PHE A 108 1.69 17.92 -6.81
C PHE A 108 0.74 17.25 -7.82
N ALA A 109 -0.15 18.02 -8.43
CA ALA A 109 -1.07 17.53 -9.45
C ALA A 109 -0.32 16.99 -10.67
N ASP A 110 0.69 17.71 -11.18
CA ASP A 110 1.52 17.26 -12.32
C ASP A 110 2.20 15.91 -12.06
N THR A 111 2.44 15.58 -10.80
CA THR A 111 3.02 14.31 -10.37
C THR A 111 1.95 13.23 -10.21
N PHE A 112 0.86 13.54 -9.50
CA PHE A 112 -0.10 12.53 -9.07
C PHE A 112 -1.16 12.20 -10.11
N GLU A 113 -1.70 13.17 -10.84
CA GLU A 113 -2.77 12.97 -11.82
C GLU A 113 -2.39 11.96 -12.91
N PRO A 114 -1.23 12.07 -13.59
CA PRO A 114 -0.85 11.07 -14.60
C PRO A 114 -0.73 9.66 -14.01
N TYR A 115 -0.26 9.53 -12.78
CA TYR A 115 -0.19 8.27 -12.07
C TYR A 115 -1.59 7.70 -11.78
N LEU A 116 -2.52 8.53 -11.32
CA LEU A 116 -3.89 8.12 -11.07
C LEU A 116 -4.56 7.58 -12.34
N HIS A 117 -4.42 8.30 -13.45
CA HIS A 117 -4.97 7.89 -14.74
C HIS A 117 -4.35 6.60 -15.28
N GLU A 118 -3.05 6.37 -15.03
CA GLU A 118 -2.44 5.07 -15.34
C GLU A 118 -3.07 3.92 -14.55
N ASN A 119 -3.37 4.13 -13.28
CA ASN A 119 -4.03 3.13 -12.44
C ASN A 119 -5.48 2.91 -12.87
N ILE A 120 -6.23 3.97 -13.18
CA ILE A 120 -7.59 3.86 -13.73
C ILE A 120 -7.56 3.04 -15.02
N ARG A 121 -6.72 3.39 -16.00
CA ARG A 121 -6.57 2.63 -17.25
C ARG A 121 -6.18 1.17 -17.01
N GLY A 122 -5.28 0.93 -16.06
CA GLY A 122 -4.85 -0.40 -15.63
C GLY A 122 -6.00 -1.24 -15.08
N ALA A 123 -6.81 -0.67 -14.21
CA ALA A 123 -7.95 -1.34 -13.59
C ALA A 123 -9.01 -1.79 -14.62
N PHE A 124 -9.18 -1.03 -15.68
CA PHE A 124 -10.11 -1.38 -16.77
C PHE A 124 -9.50 -2.27 -17.87
N ASN A 125 -8.22 -2.59 -17.78
CA ASN A 125 -7.53 -3.56 -18.63
C ASN A 125 -7.77 -3.33 -20.14
N GLY A 126 -7.64 -2.09 -20.60
CA GLY A 126 -7.85 -1.70 -22.01
C GLY A 126 -9.32 -1.71 -22.48
N ARG A 127 -10.27 -1.95 -21.57
CA ARG A 127 -11.70 -1.75 -21.87
C ARG A 127 -12.02 -0.26 -21.86
N LYS A 128 -13.12 0.11 -22.54
CA LYS A 128 -13.63 1.48 -22.44
C LYS A 128 -14.00 1.75 -20.98
N ILE A 129 -13.45 2.83 -20.42
CA ILE A 129 -13.79 3.27 -19.07
C ILE A 129 -15.21 3.84 -19.09
N ASN A 130 -16.02 3.40 -18.16
CA ASN A 130 -17.30 4.02 -17.87
C ASN A 130 -17.09 4.92 -16.67
N TYR A 131 -16.86 6.21 -16.90
CA TYR A 131 -16.58 7.17 -15.86
C TYR A 131 -17.76 7.41 -14.93
N ASP A 132 -19.01 7.34 -15.42
CA ASP A 132 -20.20 7.44 -14.57
C ASP A 132 -20.22 6.29 -13.52
N ALA A 133 -19.90 5.06 -13.95
CA ALA A 133 -19.84 3.93 -13.03
C ALA A 133 -18.61 3.95 -12.12
N LEU A 134 -17.53 4.60 -12.53
CA LEU A 134 -16.37 4.82 -11.69
C LEU A 134 -16.68 5.86 -10.60
N GLU A 135 -17.27 6.97 -10.97
CA GLU A 135 -17.71 8.02 -10.04
C GLU A 135 -18.68 7.46 -9.00
N GLU A 136 -19.75 6.76 -9.43
CA GLU A 136 -20.71 6.09 -8.55
C GLU A 136 -19.99 5.15 -7.55
N ARG A 137 -18.98 4.39 -8.03
CA ARG A 137 -18.18 3.51 -7.18
C ARG A 137 -17.41 4.30 -6.11
N ILE A 138 -16.71 5.36 -6.53
CA ILE A 138 -15.91 6.19 -5.61
C ILE A 138 -16.80 6.82 -4.55
N GLU A 139 -17.88 7.46 -4.96
CA GLU A 139 -18.85 8.08 -4.04
C GLU A 139 -19.45 7.08 -3.06
N THR A 140 -19.86 5.91 -3.55
CA THR A 140 -20.42 4.85 -2.69
C THR A 140 -19.42 4.38 -1.64
N LEU A 141 -18.16 4.18 -2.03
CA LEU A 141 -17.12 3.74 -1.10
C LEU A 141 -16.74 4.84 -0.10
N ILE A 142 -16.61 6.09 -0.53
CA ILE A 142 -16.36 7.23 0.37
C ILE A 142 -17.51 7.38 1.36
N ASN A 143 -18.76 7.28 0.91
CA ASN A 143 -19.93 7.36 1.78
C ASN A 143 -20.06 6.18 2.76
N SER A 144 -19.39 5.06 2.49
CA SER A 144 -19.34 3.93 3.43
C SER A 144 -18.33 4.09 4.57
N LEU A 145 -17.45 5.09 4.49
CA LEU A 145 -16.49 5.36 5.55
C LEU A 145 -17.18 5.83 6.84
N PRO A 146 -16.61 5.52 8.02
CA PRO A 146 -16.99 6.17 9.26
C PRO A 146 -16.99 7.70 9.11
N GLU A 147 -17.88 8.38 9.80
CA GLU A 147 -18.13 9.81 9.65
C GLU A 147 -16.86 10.66 9.72
N ASP A 148 -16.04 10.46 10.76
CA ASP A 148 -14.78 11.18 10.95
C ASP A 148 -13.83 11.03 9.75
N TYR A 149 -13.65 9.81 9.24
CA TYR A 149 -12.76 9.54 8.10
C TYR A 149 -13.34 10.09 6.78
N ARG A 150 -14.65 9.94 6.60
CA ARG A 150 -15.35 10.47 5.43
C ARG A 150 -15.19 11.99 5.34
N ASP A 151 -15.46 12.69 6.44
CA ASP A 151 -15.44 14.14 6.49
C ASP A 151 -14.02 14.69 6.32
N GLU A 152 -13.02 13.99 6.87
CA GLU A 152 -11.61 14.27 6.65
C GLU A 152 -11.22 14.15 5.16
N VAL A 153 -11.57 13.03 4.53
CA VAL A 153 -11.28 12.76 3.12
C VAL A 153 -11.98 13.77 2.21
N ILE A 154 -13.25 14.09 2.47
CA ILE A 154 -14.01 15.08 1.71
C ILE A 154 -13.38 16.46 1.83
N SER A 155 -13.01 16.87 3.05
CA SER A 155 -12.38 18.17 3.29
C SER A 155 -11.00 18.26 2.61
N PHE A 156 -10.20 17.20 2.71
CA PHE A 156 -8.93 17.07 2.00
C PHE A 156 -9.12 17.22 0.49
N ALA A 157 -10.03 16.44 -0.11
CA ALA A 157 -10.26 16.44 -1.55
C ALA A 157 -10.77 17.79 -2.05
N LYS A 158 -11.73 18.40 -1.36
CA LYS A 158 -12.22 19.76 -1.68
C LYS A 158 -11.09 20.79 -1.65
N THR A 159 -10.18 20.68 -0.70
CA THR A 159 -9.09 21.65 -0.57
C THR A 159 -8.01 21.41 -1.61
N LEU A 160 -7.65 20.15 -1.87
CA LEU A 160 -6.63 19.79 -2.85
C LEU A 160 -7.05 20.20 -4.28
N SER A 161 -8.33 20.05 -4.62
CA SER A 161 -8.92 20.44 -5.92
C SER A 161 -9.20 21.95 -6.05
N GLN A 162 -9.06 22.74 -5.00
CA GLN A 162 -9.27 24.19 -5.02
C GLN A 162 -8.24 24.97 -5.86
N GLY A 163 -7.29 24.32 -6.49
CA GLY A 163 -6.61 24.90 -7.65
C GLY A 163 -7.58 25.21 -8.80
N GLU A 164 -8.75 24.62 -8.83
CA GLU A 164 -9.93 25.08 -9.56
C GLU A 164 -10.65 26.19 -8.78
N ALA A 165 -10.01 27.33 -8.58
CA ALA A 165 -10.63 28.51 -8.03
C ALA A 165 -11.67 29.03 -9.04
N ASN A 166 -12.83 28.47 -9.02
CA ASN A 166 -14.09 29.04 -9.45
C ASN A 166 -15.23 28.04 -9.25
N TYR A 167 -15.37 27.44 -8.06
CA TYR A 167 -16.74 27.33 -7.59
C TYR A 167 -17.20 28.78 -7.49
N ALA A 168 -18.02 29.17 -8.43
CA ALA A 168 -18.55 30.51 -8.52
C ALA A 168 -18.85 30.99 -7.12
N GLU A 169 -18.34 32.20 -6.82
CA GLU A 169 -18.89 33.05 -5.79
C GLU A 169 -20.35 33.40 -6.14
N ASP A 170 -21.21 32.42 -6.20
CA ASP A 170 -22.65 32.57 -6.11
C ASP A 170 -23.01 32.43 -4.63
N GLY A 171 -22.75 33.48 -3.95
CA GLY A 171 -23.33 34.11 -2.79
C GLY A 171 -24.24 33.32 -1.87
N HIS A 172 -23.86 32.11 -1.37
CA HIS A 172 -24.54 31.48 -0.24
C HIS A 172 -23.57 30.47 0.45
N ALA A 173 -22.52 30.96 1.05
CA ALA A 173 -21.66 30.12 1.87
C ALA A 173 -21.04 30.90 3.01
N GLU A 174 -21.83 31.41 3.90
CA GLU A 174 -21.34 31.85 5.21
C GLU A 174 -22.34 31.61 6.32
N ASP A 175 -23.09 30.57 6.47
CA ASP A 175 -23.83 30.37 7.74
C ASP A 175 -24.49 28.98 7.95
N ASP A 176 -24.11 27.88 7.27
CA ASP A 176 -24.73 26.57 7.54
C ASP A 176 -23.72 25.43 7.81
N TYR A 177 -22.89 25.60 8.84
CA TYR A 177 -22.08 24.51 9.41
C TYR A 177 -22.70 23.85 10.65
N ALA A 178 -24.03 23.86 10.77
CA ALA A 178 -24.68 23.09 11.82
C ALA A 178 -26.08 22.68 11.36
N GLU A 179 -26.29 21.42 11.27
CA GLU A 179 -27.54 20.65 11.12
C GLU A 179 -27.75 20.09 9.70
N ASP A 180 -27.77 18.72 9.68
CA ASP A 180 -28.07 17.83 8.56
C ASP A 180 -27.02 17.72 7.43
N CYS A 181 -25.93 16.98 7.69
CA CYS A 181 -25.07 16.40 6.65
C CYS A 181 -25.72 15.21 5.93
N HIS A 182 -26.94 15.37 5.44
CA HIS A 182 -27.36 14.69 4.22
C HIS A 182 -26.91 15.57 3.07
N VAL A 183 -25.64 15.43 2.66
CA VAL A 183 -25.17 16.00 1.42
C VAL A 183 -25.88 15.24 0.30
N GLU A 184 -26.99 15.77 -0.21
CA GLU A 184 -27.34 15.52 -1.59
C GLU A 184 -26.15 16.07 -2.38
N TYR A 185 -25.29 15.14 -2.86
CA TYR A 185 -24.28 15.50 -3.85
C TYR A 185 -25.02 16.07 -5.04
N GLY A 186 -25.06 17.38 -5.14
CA GLY A 186 -25.48 18.02 -6.37
C GLY A 186 -24.58 17.43 -7.45
N HIS A 187 -25.19 16.74 -8.43
CA HIS A 187 -24.51 16.38 -9.65
C HIS A 187 -23.71 17.60 -10.07
N THR A 188 -22.38 17.45 -10.10
CA THR A 188 -21.50 18.53 -10.57
C THR A 188 -22.07 19.05 -11.87
N GLU A 189 -22.15 20.39 -12.05
CA GLU A 189 -22.59 21.02 -13.30
C GLU A 189 -21.68 20.68 -14.50
N TYR A 190 -20.77 19.72 -14.34
CA TYR A 190 -20.00 19.11 -15.42
C TYR A 190 -20.94 18.21 -16.20
N GLY A 191 -21.16 18.53 -17.45
CA GLY A 191 -22.13 17.86 -18.32
C GLY A 191 -21.90 16.38 -18.56
N HIS A 192 -20.76 15.81 -18.13
CA HIS A 192 -20.42 14.39 -18.21
C HIS A 192 -19.34 14.06 -17.17
N ALA A 193 -19.41 12.87 -16.55
CA ALA A 193 -18.39 12.38 -15.61
C ALA A 193 -16.98 12.27 -16.24
N GLU A 194 -16.87 12.20 -17.56
CA GLU A 194 -15.58 12.29 -18.27
C GLU A 194 -14.84 13.60 -17.97
N ASP A 195 -15.54 14.70 -17.73
CA ASP A 195 -14.93 16.01 -17.46
C ASP A 195 -14.27 16.03 -16.06
N GLY A 196 -14.79 15.22 -15.12
CA GLY A 196 -14.22 15.04 -13.79
C GLY A 196 -12.94 14.23 -13.75
N TYR A 197 -12.57 13.56 -14.84
CA TYR A 197 -11.34 12.79 -15.02
C TYR A 197 -10.55 13.29 -16.26
N ALA A 198 -10.42 14.58 -16.41
CA ALA A 198 -9.65 15.20 -17.47
C ALA A 198 -8.15 15.16 -17.12
N GLU A 199 -7.31 14.69 -18.05
CA GLU A 199 -5.85 14.73 -17.87
C GLU A 199 -5.35 16.15 -18.22
N ASP A 200 -5.59 17.13 -17.36
CA ASP A 200 -5.37 18.56 -17.63
C ASP A 200 -4.28 19.22 -16.74
N GLY A 201 -3.59 18.43 -15.93
CA GLY A 201 -2.56 18.89 -15.00
C GLY A 201 -3.11 19.41 -13.67
N ARG A 202 -4.36 19.03 -13.34
CA ARG A 202 -5.04 19.39 -12.10
C ARG A 202 -5.71 18.17 -11.50
N LEU A 203 -5.83 18.12 -10.20
CA LEU A 203 -6.64 17.12 -9.53
C LEU A 203 -8.04 17.66 -9.30
N SER A 204 -9.01 17.15 -10.03
CA SER A 204 -10.42 17.42 -9.77
C SER A 204 -10.84 16.87 -8.39
N TYR A 205 -12.03 17.26 -7.93
CA TYR A 205 -12.57 16.75 -6.67
C TYR A 205 -12.72 15.22 -6.67
N ILE A 206 -13.26 14.64 -7.75
CA ILE A 206 -13.47 13.19 -7.83
C ILE A 206 -12.13 12.42 -7.97
N GLU A 207 -11.13 13.01 -8.61
CA GLU A 207 -9.77 12.45 -8.67
C GLU A 207 -9.10 12.47 -7.30
N ALA A 208 -9.25 13.56 -6.55
CA ALA A 208 -8.75 13.67 -5.20
C ALA A 208 -9.45 12.70 -4.22
N LEU A 209 -10.75 12.42 -4.40
CA LEU A 209 -11.44 11.34 -3.69
C LEU A 209 -10.92 9.96 -4.11
N THR A 210 -10.74 9.74 -5.41
CA THR A 210 -10.23 8.45 -5.95
C THR A 210 -8.83 8.15 -5.40
N MET A 211 -7.99 9.17 -5.27
CA MET A 211 -6.67 9.09 -4.68
C MET A 211 -6.70 8.42 -3.30
N GLN A 212 -7.69 8.73 -2.46
CA GLN A 212 -7.77 8.25 -1.08
C GLN A 212 -8.16 6.78 -0.93
N ILE A 213 -8.66 6.17 -1.99
CA ILE A 213 -9.14 4.78 -1.97
C ILE A 213 -8.65 3.96 -3.17
N ILE A 214 -7.49 4.31 -3.73
CA ILE A 214 -6.94 3.57 -4.89
C ILE A 214 -6.90 2.06 -4.67
N PRO A 215 -6.39 1.53 -3.54
CA PRO A 215 -6.35 0.09 -3.31
C PRO A 215 -7.75 -0.54 -3.29
N ASP A 216 -8.73 0.15 -2.71
CA ASP A 216 -10.11 -0.32 -2.58
C ASP A 216 -10.90 -0.23 -3.89
N ALA A 217 -10.72 0.84 -4.65
CA ALA A 217 -11.49 1.11 -5.86
C ALA A 217 -10.89 0.50 -7.13
N LEU A 218 -9.56 0.51 -7.25
CA LEU A 218 -8.85 0.19 -8.50
C LEU A 218 -8.01 -1.07 -8.42
N ARG A 219 -7.69 -1.53 -7.24
CA ARG A 219 -6.90 -2.71 -6.94
C ARG A 219 -5.52 -2.74 -7.60
N PRO A 220 -4.45 -2.44 -6.94
CA PRO A 220 -3.20 -3.08 -7.33
C PRO A 220 -2.08 -3.04 -6.32
N THR A 221 -1.69 -4.12 -5.71
CA THR A 221 -0.35 -4.23 -5.10
C THR A 221 0.20 -5.64 -5.25
N ALA A 222 1.50 -5.77 -5.50
CA ALA A 222 2.23 -7.00 -5.27
C ALA A 222 3.16 -6.75 -4.08
N CYS A 223 3.26 -7.69 -3.15
CA CYS A 223 3.97 -7.47 -1.89
C CYS A 223 4.57 -8.77 -1.37
N SER A 224 5.51 -8.63 -0.44
CA SER A 224 5.94 -9.73 0.40
C SER A 224 6.29 -9.25 1.80
N ALA A 225 6.19 -10.13 2.78
CA ALA A 225 6.56 -9.83 4.15
C ALA A 225 7.18 -11.05 4.83
N LEU A 226 8.09 -10.76 5.76
CA LEU A 226 8.72 -11.73 6.63
C LEU A 226 8.79 -11.16 8.05
N SER A 227 8.23 -11.85 9.01
CA SER A 227 8.37 -11.53 10.42
C SER A 227 9.19 -12.59 11.12
N LEU A 228 10.27 -12.20 11.77
CA LEU A 228 11.20 -13.03 12.51
C LEU A 228 11.05 -12.72 14.00
N GLY A 229 10.89 -13.71 14.87
CA GLY A 229 10.73 -13.52 16.31
C GLY A 229 11.50 -14.54 17.13
N GLY A 230 11.39 -14.45 18.47
CA GLY A 230 11.88 -15.44 19.39
C GLY A 230 13.33 -15.87 19.15
N GLU A 231 13.53 -17.18 18.99
CA GLU A 231 14.86 -17.76 18.76
C GLU A 231 15.48 -17.37 17.41
N LYS A 232 14.70 -16.84 16.47
CA LYS A 232 15.20 -16.41 15.16
C LYS A 232 15.82 -15.01 15.15
N THR A 233 15.80 -14.28 16.23
CA THR A 233 16.44 -12.95 16.33
C THR A 233 17.54 -12.91 17.37
N VAL A 234 18.52 -12.04 17.16
CA VAL A 234 19.62 -11.86 18.10
C VAL A 234 19.13 -11.26 19.42
N SER A 235 18.20 -10.33 19.35
CA SER A 235 17.61 -9.65 20.51
C SER A 235 16.57 -10.50 21.26
N GLY A 236 16.03 -11.56 20.62
CA GLY A 236 14.86 -12.28 21.11
C GLY A 236 13.54 -11.55 20.85
N LYS A 237 13.60 -10.27 20.40
CA LYS A 237 12.45 -9.46 20.01
C LYS A 237 12.22 -9.59 18.50
N ARG A 238 11.01 -9.29 18.05
CA ARG A 238 10.63 -9.43 16.66
C ARG A 238 11.35 -8.42 15.75
N ILE A 239 11.56 -8.82 14.51
CA ILE A 239 11.95 -7.99 13.39
C ILE A 239 10.96 -8.28 12.28
N THR A 240 10.26 -7.29 11.80
CA THR A 240 9.29 -7.46 10.71
C THR A 240 9.72 -6.68 9.49
N ILE A 241 9.78 -7.35 8.34
CA ILE A 241 10.14 -6.81 7.03
C ILE A 241 8.90 -6.82 6.15
N ARG A 242 8.62 -5.69 5.49
CA ARG A 242 7.55 -5.59 4.50
C ARG A 242 8.06 -4.90 3.23
N ASN A 243 7.94 -5.56 2.10
CA ASN A 243 8.24 -4.99 0.78
C ASN A 243 6.94 -4.58 0.09
N LEU A 244 6.78 -3.31 -0.23
CA LEU A 244 5.72 -2.82 -1.10
C LEU A 244 6.21 -2.90 -2.54
N GLU A 245 5.55 -3.71 -3.34
CA GLU A 245 5.69 -3.72 -4.78
C GLU A 245 4.41 -3.11 -5.36
N TRP A 246 4.56 -1.99 -6.04
CA TRP A 246 3.45 -1.29 -6.68
C TRP A 246 3.90 -0.62 -7.97
N ASN A 247 2.95 -0.13 -8.75
CA ASN A 247 3.25 0.73 -9.87
C ASN A 247 3.77 2.09 -9.37
N THR A 248 4.99 2.45 -9.77
CA THR A 248 5.58 3.76 -9.46
C THR A 248 5.18 4.85 -10.46
N GLY A 249 4.39 4.49 -11.48
CA GLY A 249 4.06 5.33 -12.62
C GLY A 249 5.07 5.18 -13.76
N SER A 250 4.63 5.47 -14.99
CA SER A 250 5.47 5.33 -16.20
C SER A 250 6.70 6.23 -16.20
N ASN A 251 6.68 7.32 -15.42
CA ASN A 251 7.77 8.24 -15.18
C ASN A 251 8.30 8.17 -13.74
N ASN A 252 8.02 7.08 -13.02
CA ASN A 252 8.38 6.90 -11.61
C ASN A 252 7.87 8.02 -10.70
N GLN A 253 6.68 8.54 -10.96
CA GLN A 253 6.11 9.70 -10.25
C GLN A 253 6.06 9.49 -8.74
N MET A 254 5.69 8.27 -8.29
CA MET A 254 5.54 7.97 -6.87
C MET A 254 6.86 8.03 -6.09
N THR A 255 8.00 7.85 -6.77
CA THR A 255 9.30 7.94 -6.11
C THR A 255 9.70 9.38 -5.73
N ASN A 256 8.98 10.38 -6.22
CA ASN A 256 9.21 11.79 -5.89
C ASN A 256 8.38 12.27 -4.69
N ILE A 257 7.39 11.49 -4.26
CA ILE A 257 6.43 11.86 -3.22
C ILE A 257 6.32 10.79 -2.13
N HIS A 258 7.38 10.03 -1.86
CA HIS A 258 7.42 9.16 -0.70
C HIS A 258 7.13 9.95 0.58
N ALA A 259 6.34 9.37 1.47
CA ALA A 259 6.04 10.02 2.74
C ALA A 259 6.03 9.03 3.92
N VAL A 260 6.42 9.56 5.05
CA VAL A 260 6.13 9.01 6.38
C VAL A 260 5.15 9.97 7.03
N THR A 261 3.99 9.49 7.45
CA THR A 261 2.97 10.34 8.05
C THR A 261 2.69 9.88 9.48
N HIS A 262 2.85 10.81 10.43
CA HIS A 262 2.58 10.62 11.85
C HIS A 262 1.20 11.20 12.18
N MET A 263 0.21 10.34 12.40
CA MET A 263 -1.16 10.71 12.79
C MET A 263 -1.25 10.66 14.32
N LYS A 264 -1.38 11.81 14.97
CA LYS A 264 -1.41 11.90 16.43
C LYS A 264 -2.79 12.27 16.94
N LYS A 265 -3.39 11.41 17.79
CA LYS A 265 -4.70 11.64 18.43
C LYS A 265 -4.57 11.49 19.96
N GLY A 266 -4.32 12.62 20.64
CA GLY A 266 -4.07 12.61 22.08
C GLY A 266 -2.74 11.94 22.42
N GLU A 267 -2.78 10.83 23.19
CA GLU A 267 -1.59 10.03 23.52
C GLU A 267 -1.34 8.94 22.47
N ASN A 268 -2.31 8.62 21.62
CA ASN A 268 -2.19 7.60 20.58
C ASN A 268 -1.59 8.18 19.30
N SER A 269 -0.76 7.41 18.65
CA SER A 269 -0.18 7.79 17.36
C SER A 269 -0.06 6.60 16.42
N ILE A 270 -0.13 6.91 15.12
CA ILE A 270 0.10 5.95 14.04
C ILE A 270 1.16 6.54 13.13
N THR A 271 2.21 5.77 12.84
CA THR A 271 3.20 6.10 11.83
C THR A 271 2.93 5.26 10.58
N THR A 272 2.50 5.91 9.49
CA THR A 272 2.28 5.26 8.20
C THR A 272 3.40 5.55 7.22
N VAL A 273 3.76 4.56 6.40
CA VAL A 273 4.73 4.69 5.32
C VAL A 273 4.03 4.47 3.99
N GLY A 274 4.05 5.48 3.14
CA GLY A 274 3.34 5.49 1.86
C GLY A 274 3.82 6.61 0.95
N ILE A 275 2.89 7.35 0.42
CA ILE A 275 3.09 8.53 -0.42
C ILE A 275 2.35 9.73 0.15
N LEU A 276 2.86 10.92 -0.16
CA LEU A 276 2.30 12.19 0.29
C LEU A 276 0.83 12.32 -0.13
N GLY A 277 -0.01 12.77 0.79
CA GLY A 277 -1.43 13.02 0.54
C GLY A 277 -2.36 11.83 0.79
N LEU A 278 -1.88 10.64 1.15
CA LEU A 278 -2.75 9.53 1.53
C LEU A 278 -3.17 9.62 3.01
N LEU A 279 -4.45 9.41 3.24
CA LEU A 279 -5.07 9.28 4.56
C LEU A 279 -5.44 7.81 4.87
N ASP A 280 -5.48 6.97 3.84
CA ASP A 280 -5.62 5.53 3.96
C ASP A 280 -4.31 4.85 4.40
N ILE A 281 -4.40 3.62 4.87
CA ILE A 281 -3.25 2.88 5.39
C ILE A 281 -2.85 1.74 4.45
N ILE A 282 -1.59 1.80 3.99
CA ILE A 282 -0.94 0.72 3.22
C ILE A 282 0.04 -0.06 4.10
N THR A 283 0.81 0.64 4.93
CA THR A 283 1.74 0.09 5.91
C THR A 283 1.83 1.06 7.07
N ALA A 284 1.52 0.63 8.27
CA ALA A 284 1.65 1.49 9.44
C ALA A 284 1.96 0.71 10.71
N VAL A 285 2.43 1.45 11.72
CA VAL A 285 2.68 0.98 13.08
C VAL A 285 2.05 1.98 14.04
N ASN A 286 1.32 1.53 15.06
CA ASN A 286 0.84 2.38 16.15
C ASN A 286 1.85 2.44 17.30
N ASP A 287 1.62 3.30 18.28
CA ASP A 287 2.48 3.50 19.44
C ASP A 287 2.53 2.31 20.42
N ASP A 288 1.61 1.37 20.34
CA ASP A 288 1.67 0.08 21.01
C ASP A 288 2.56 -0.95 20.27
N GLY A 289 3.08 -0.58 19.11
CA GLY A 289 3.91 -1.43 18.25
C GLY A 289 3.11 -2.42 17.40
N VAL A 290 1.82 -2.23 17.23
CA VAL A 290 1.05 -3.05 16.29
C VAL A 290 1.34 -2.56 14.87
N MET A 291 1.97 -3.40 14.05
CA MET A 291 2.18 -3.14 12.64
C MET A 291 1.14 -3.87 11.79
N ILE A 292 0.49 -3.13 10.90
CA ILE A 292 -0.39 -3.71 9.88
C ILE A 292 0.07 -3.27 8.49
N ALA A 293 0.09 -4.22 7.54
CA ALA A 293 0.44 -3.94 6.15
C ALA A 293 -0.40 -4.78 5.18
N ILE A 294 -0.80 -4.16 4.06
CA ILE A 294 -1.59 -4.84 3.03
C ILE A 294 -0.70 -5.64 2.08
N LEU A 295 -1.19 -6.82 1.69
CA LEU A 295 -0.68 -7.61 0.59
C LEU A 295 -1.89 -8.05 -0.26
N ASP A 296 -2.06 -7.48 -1.43
CA ASP A 296 -3.18 -7.85 -2.29
C ASP A 296 -3.16 -9.34 -2.65
N VAL A 297 -4.35 -9.93 -2.79
CA VAL A 297 -4.52 -11.34 -3.18
C VAL A 297 -5.36 -11.41 -4.44
N GLY A 298 -4.85 -12.11 -5.47
CA GLY A 298 -5.58 -12.37 -6.68
C GLY A 298 -6.85 -13.15 -6.37
N SER A 299 -8.02 -12.50 -6.40
CA SER A 299 -9.31 -13.22 -6.46
C SER A 299 -9.64 -13.55 -7.90
N LYS A 300 -10.43 -14.62 -8.13
CA LYS A 300 -10.86 -14.96 -9.47
C LYS A 300 -11.65 -13.83 -10.09
N GLU A 301 -11.25 -13.45 -11.29
CA GLU A 301 -11.86 -12.42 -12.12
C GLU A 301 -13.30 -12.69 -12.55
N GLU A 302 -13.76 -13.90 -12.34
CA GLU A 302 -15.12 -14.31 -12.72
C GLU A 302 -16.19 -13.70 -11.83
N LEU A 303 -15.79 -13.13 -10.68
CA LEU A 303 -16.74 -12.43 -9.82
C LEU A 303 -16.72 -10.94 -10.17
N PRO A 304 -17.89 -10.34 -10.42
CA PRO A 304 -17.98 -8.91 -10.65
C PRO A 304 -17.46 -8.17 -9.42
N PHE A 305 -16.82 -7.03 -9.65
CA PHE A 305 -16.48 -6.14 -8.56
C PHE A 305 -17.74 -5.61 -7.89
N VAL A 306 -17.84 -5.79 -6.58
CA VAL A 306 -18.97 -5.33 -5.77
C VAL A 306 -18.48 -4.23 -4.85
N TYR A 307 -19.14 -3.08 -4.88
CA TYR A 307 -18.82 -1.92 -4.04
C TYR A 307 -19.99 -1.49 -3.15
N ASN A 308 -21.22 -1.89 -3.48
CA ASN A 308 -22.38 -1.62 -2.64
C ASN A 308 -22.31 -2.45 -1.35
N ASP A 309 -22.55 -1.80 -0.21
CA ASP A 309 -22.47 -2.40 1.12
C ASP A 309 -21.06 -2.96 1.42
N LYS A 310 -20.02 -2.30 0.89
CA LYS A 310 -18.63 -2.66 1.12
C LYS A 310 -17.91 -1.62 1.97
N LYS A 311 -16.87 -2.10 2.64
CA LYS A 311 -15.96 -1.30 3.45
C LYS A 311 -14.61 -1.18 2.77
N CYS A 312 -14.03 0.00 2.81
CA CYS A 312 -12.64 0.23 2.41
C CYS A 312 -11.70 -0.40 3.43
N TYR A 313 -11.08 -1.52 3.08
CA TYR A 313 -10.20 -2.25 4.02
C TYR A 313 -8.98 -1.42 4.44
N THR A 314 -8.54 -0.46 3.65
CA THR A 314 -7.45 0.45 4.01
C THR A 314 -7.81 1.35 5.19
N PHE A 315 -9.05 1.79 5.29
CA PHE A 315 -9.58 2.54 6.44
C PHE A 315 -9.96 1.63 7.62
N GLU A 316 -10.35 0.38 7.37
CA GLU A 316 -10.53 -0.60 8.45
C GLU A 316 -9.18 -0.95 9.12
N ILE A 317 -8.07 -0.92 8.37
CA ILE A 317 -6.72 -1.00 8.95
C ILE A 317 -6.44 0.20 9.85
N ARG A 318 -6.79 1.42 9.42
CA ARG A 318 -6.64 2.63 10.25
C ARG A 318 -7.45 2.49 11.53
N TYR A 319 -8.70 2.07 11.43
CA TYR A 319 -9.55 1.80 12.59
C TYR A 319 -8.91 0.78 13.54
N ALA A 320 -8.38 -0.32 13.00
CA ALA A 320 -7.74 -1.34 13.82
C ALA A 320 -6.52 -0.80 14.58
N LEU A 321 -5.68 0.03 13.94
CA LEU A 321 -4.52 0.65 14.56
C LEU A 321 -4.88 1.72 15.60
N GLU A 322 -6.04 2.37 15.47
CA GLU A 322 -6.55 3.34 16.44
C GLU A 322 -7.17 2.68 17.70
N HIS A 323 -7.57 1.39 17.62
CA HIS A 323 -8.41 0.77 18.65
C HIS A 323 -7.83 -0.47 19.31
N PHE A 324 -6.78 -1.08 18.75
CA PHE A 324 -6.19 -2.30 19.30
C PHE A 324 -4.71 -2.13 19.65
N ASP A 325 -4.32 -2.62 20.80
CA ASP A 325 -2.98 -2.55 21.37
C ASP A 325 -2.14 -3.83 21.16
N ASN A 326 -2.70 -4.82 20.46
CA ASN A 326 -2.00 -6.05 20.12
C ASN A 326 -2.41 -6.62 18.75
N ALA A 327 -1.47 -7.29 18.10
CA ALA A 327 -1.64 -7.82 16.76
C ALA A 327 -2.74 -8.88 16.63
N LYS A 328 -3.00 -9.62 17.71
CA LYS A 328 -4.01 -10.68 17.69
C LYS A 328 -5.41 -10.11 17.61
N GLU A 329 -5.76 -9.19 18.49
CA GLU A 329 -7.10 -8.58 18.51
C GLU A 329 -7.35 -7.76 17.24
N ALA A 330 -6.36 -6.99 16.78
CA ALA A 330 -6.42 -6.30 15.49
C ALA A 330 -6.66 -7.28 14.33
N GLY A 331 -5.94 -8.39 14.29
CA GLY A 331 -6.10 -9.42 13.27
C GLY A 331 -7.45 -10.13 13.34
N GLU A 332 -7.95 -10.46 14.54
CA GLU A 332 -9.26 -11.07 14.74
C GLU A 332 -10.40 -10.13 14.28
N TYR A 333 -10.28 -8.83 14.56
CA TYR A 333 -11.20 -7.81 14.06
C TYR A 333 -11.21 -7.78 12.52
N LEU A 334 -10.06 -7.63 11.89
CA LEU A 334 -9.94 -7.52 10.43
C LEU A 334 -10.42 -8.78 9.70
N VAL A 335 -10.20 -9.97 10.27
CA VAL A 335 -10.76 -11.23 9.75
C VAL A 335 -12.27 -11.25 9.89
N GLY A 336 -12.80 -10.72 11.01
CA GLY A 336 -14.24 -10.64 11.27
C GLY A 336 -14.97 -9.75 10.27
N GLU A 337 -14.40 -8.62 9.90
CA GLU A 337 -14.97 -7.63 8.97
C GLU A 337 -14.76 -7.98 7.48
N SER A 338 -13.83 -8.88 7.18
CA SER A 338 -13.31 -9.14 5.82
C SER A 338 -14.35 -9.56 4.79
N GLY A 339 -15.48 -10.12 5.23
CA GLY A 339 -16.60 -10.46 4.34
C GLY A 339 -17.13 -9.25 3.57
N ASP A 340 -17.07 -8.08 4.18
CA ASP A 340 -17.57 -6.83 3.63
C ASP A 340 -16.48 -5.96 2.99
N PHE A 341 -15.23 -6.44 2.89
CA PHE A 341 -14.16 -5.74 2.18
C PHE A 341 -14.41 -5.71 0.66
N THR A 342 -13.83 -4.71 0.02
CA THR A 342 -13.90 -4.53 -1.44
C THR A 342 -13.20 -5.65 -2.19
N TRP A 343 -12.05 -6.13 -1.66
CA TRP A 343 -11.20 -7.16 -2.26
C TRP A 343 -10.72 -8.19 -1.24
N CYS A 344 -10.40 -9.38 -1.76
CA CYS A 344 -9.60 -10.34 -0.99
C CYS A 344 -8.18 -9.79 -0.80
N ASN A 345 -7.65 -9.96 0.40
CA ASN A 345 -6.30 -9.52 0.74
C ASN A 345 -5.68 -10.41 1.81
N ASN A 346 -4.37 -10.35 1.93
CA ASN A 346 -3.64 -10.75 3.11
C ASN A 346 -3.26 -9.48 3.87
N LEU A 347 -3.49 -9.45 5.18
CA LEU A 347 -2.96 -8.39 6.03
C LEU A 347 -1.94 -9.00 6.98
N LEU A 348 -0.73 -8.45 6.95
CA LEU A 348 0.25 -8.70 7.98
C LEU A 348 -0.17 -7.97 9.24
N CYS A 349 -0.29 -8.67 10.37
CA CYS A 349 -0.50 -8.08 11.69
C CYS A 349 0.59 -8.59 12.62
N THR A 350 1.46 -7.71 13.11
CA THR A 350 2.55 -8.08 14.02
C THR A 350 2.68 -7.10 15.17
N ASP A 351 3.17 -7.61 16.29
CA ASP A 351 3.63 -6.84 17.43
C ASP A 351 4.95 -7.40 17.95
N GLU A 352 5.44 -6.94 19.09
CA GLU A 352 6.67 -7.44 19.71
C GLU A 352 6.66 -8.97 19.92
N LYS A 353 5.48 -9.55 20.21
CA LYS A 353 5.31 -10.96 20.62
C LYS A 353 4.90 -11.85 19.46
N ASP A 354 3.91 -11.41 18.69
CA ASP A 354 3.17 -12.26 17.79
C ASP A 354 3.22 -11.78 16.33
N ALA A 355 2.96 -12.68 15.41
CA ALA A 355 2.81 -12.41 13.99
C ALA A 355 1.67 -13.24 13.40
N PHE A 356 0.77 -12.57 12.69
CA PHE A 356 -0.40 -13.16 12.04
C PHE A 356 -0.49 -12.72 10.59
N CYS A 357 -1.13 -13.56 9.78
CA CYS A 357 -1.63 -13.19 8.47
C CYS A 357 -3.15 -13.32 8.47
N CYS A 358 -3.86 -12.21 8.30
CA CYS A 358 -5.27 -12.24 8.01
C CYS A 358 -5.44 -12.62 6.53
N GLU A 359 -5.78 -13.87 6.25
CA GLU A 359 -6.19 -14.28 4.91
C GLU A 359 -7.67 -13.93 4.75
N ASN A 360 -7.97 -12.82 4.09
CA ASN A 360 -9.30 -12.22 4.03
C ASN A 360 -10.00 -12.58 2.72
N ALA A 361 -11.08 -13.34 2.82
CA ALA A 361 -11.96 -13.66 1.70
C ALA A 361 -13.23 -12.83 1.79
N THR A 362 -13.57 -12.08 0.72
CA THR A 362 -14.86 -11.38 0.66
C THR A 362 -16.02 -12.39 0.70
N LYS A 363 -17.22 -11.94 1.10
CA LYS A 363 -18.41 -12.81 1.16
C LYS A 363 -18.72 -13.49 -0.17
N GLU A 364 -18.46 -12.83 -1.29
CA GLU A 364 -18.67 -13.38 -2.62
C GLU A 364 -17.72 -14.54 -2.91
N VAL A 365 -16.44 -14.37 -2.56
CA VAL A 365 -15.43 -15.42 -2.72
C VAL A 365 -15.67 -16.56 -1.74
N ALA A 366 -16.02 -16.27 -0.50
CA ALA A 366 -16.36 -17.27 0.51
C ALA A 366 -17.60 -18.10 0.10
N ALA A 367 -18.59 -17.48 -0.53
CA ALA A 367 -19.78 -18.18 -1.04
C ALA A 367 -19.47 -19.25 -2.11
N THR A 368 -18.31 -19.19 -2.75
CA THR A 368 -17.85 -20.25 -3.69
C THR A 368 -17.49 -21.56 -2.96
N GLY A 369 -17.30 -21.51 -1.64
CA GLY A 369 -16.83 -22.64 -0.82
C GLY A 369 -15.35 -22.97 -1.01
N LYS A 370 -14.60 -22.15 -1.74
CA LYS A 370 -13.17 -22.38 -2.05
C LYS A 370 -12.23 -21.60 -1.14
N ALA A 371 -12.70 -20.52 -0.55
CA ALA A 371 -11.96 -19.70 0.36
C ALA A 371 -12.79 -19.30 1.57
N ARG A 372 -12.12 -18.95 2.64
CA ARG A 372 -12.69 -18.41 3.87
C ARG A 372 -11.70 -17.45 4.51
N SER A 373 -12.17 -16.55 5.33
CA SER A 373 -11.30 -15.70 6.13
C SER A 373 -10.68 -16.49 7.28
N VAL A 374 -9.36 -16.33 7.48
CA VAL A 374 -8.57 -17.10 8.44
C VAL A 374 -7.48 -16.22 9.04
N LEU A 375 -7.35 -16.24 10.36
CA LEU A 375 -6.16 -15.72 11.04
C LEU A 375 -5.07 -16.80 11.03
N ARG A 376 -4.16 -16.74 10.07
CA ARG A 376 -3.07 -17.70 9.91
C ARG A 376 -1.91 -17.37 10.85
N THR A 377 -1.41 -18.41 11.50
CA THR A 377 -0.24 -18.39 12.38
C THR A 377 0.89 -19.24 11.80
N THR A 378 2.02 -19.27 12.50
CA THR A 378 3.13 -20.18 12.16
C THR A 378 2.78 -21.67 12.31
N GLU A 379 1.74 -22.00 13.09
CA GLU A 379 1.26 -23.37 13.35
C GLU A 379 0.15 -23.80 12.39
N SER A 380 -0.36 -22.90 11.56
CA SER A 380 -1.45 -23.21 10.62
C SER A 380 -1.01 -24.24 9.58
N GLU A 381 -1.86 -25.24 9.31
CA GLU A 381 -1.61 -26.17 8.20
C GLU A 381 -1.64 -25.42 6.86
N LEU A 382 -0.58 -25.58 6.08
CA LEU A 382 -0.45 -24.97 4.77
C LEU A 382 -1.01 -25.85 3.66
N MET A 383 -1.30 -25.23 2.52
CA MET A 383 -1.75 -25.99 1.33
C MET A 383 -0.67 -26.95 0.85
N GLU A 384 -1.10 -27.98 0.10
CA GLU A 384 -0.21 -28.99 -0.44
C GLU A 384 0.91 -28.35 -1.30
N GLY A 385 2.14 -28.76 -1.05
CA GLY A 385 3.33 -28.24 -1.73
C GLY A 385 3.98 -27.03 -1.08
N LEU A 386 3.36 -26.42 -0.08
CA LEU A 386 4.00 -25.41 0.76
C LEU A 386 4.50 -26.05 2.08
N ALA A 387 5.73 -25.71 2.46
CA ALA A 387 6.32 -26.08 3.73
C ALA A 387 6.91 -24.83 4.41
N TRP A 388 6.69 -24.71 5.71
CA TRP A 388 7.30 -23.69 6.55
C TRP A 388 7.82 -24.33 7.83
N ASP A 389 9.13 -24.30 8.03
CA ASP A 389 9.77 -25.09 9.08
C ASP A 389 10.35 -24.20 10.21
N SER A 390 9.97 -22.95 10.26
CA SER A 390 10.46 -22.00 11.26
C SER A 390 9.31 -21.48 12.14
N PRO A 391 9.11 -22.03 13.36
CA PRO A 391 7.99 -21.69 14.22
C PRO A 391 8.02 -20.23 14.69
N ASP A 392 9.21 -19.62 14.77
CA ASP A 392 9.41 -18.23 15.20
C ASP A 392 9.43 -17.24 14.02
N ALA A 393 9.04 -17.68 12.84
CA ALA A 393 9.00 -16.81 11.66
C ALA A 393 7.70 -16.99 10.86
N LEU A 394 7.17 -15.91 10.30
CA LEU A 394 5.98 -15.93 9.45
C LEU A 394 6.29 -15.23 8.12
N CYS A 395 6.00 -15.93 7.02
CA CYS A 395 6.09 -15.37 5.67
C CYS A 395 4.69 -15.12 5.11
N ILE A 396 4.54 -14.01 4.39
CA ILE A 396 3.31 -13.64 3.70
C ILE A 396 3.68 -13.20 2.27
N VAL A 397 2.89 -13.66 1.32
CA VAL A 397 2.97 -13.32 -0.11
C VAL A 397 1.56 -13.02 -0.63
N ASN A 398 1.41 -12.64 -1.89
CA ASN A 398 0.12 -12.27 -2.49
C ASN A 398 -0.77 -13.49 -2.85
N SER A 399 -0.81 -14.49 -2.00
CA SER A 399 -1.67 -15.66 -2.15
C SER A 399 -2.04 -16.21 -0.79
N PHE A 400 -3.23 -16.76 -0.66
CA PHE A 400 -3.59 -17.56 0.51
C PHE A 400 -2.69 -18.78 0.60
N ALA A 401 -2.29 -19.14 1.80
CA ALA A 401 -1.39 -20.25 2.05
C ALA A 401 -2.00 -21.33 2.95
N THR A 402 -3.10 -21.04 3.65
CA THR A 402 -3.75 -21.97 4.56
C THR A 402 -4.38 -23.14 3.79
N LYS A 403 -4.25 -24.36 4.31
CA LYS A 403 -4.84 -25.56 3.73
C LYS A 403 -6.33 -25.43 3.50
N GLY A 404 -6.76 -25.75 2.28
CA GLY A 404 -8.14 -25.66 1.86
C GLY A 404 -8.62 -24.23 1.61
N ASN A 405 -7.72 -23.25 1.60
CA ASN A 405 -8.02 -21.86 1.29
C ASN A 405 -7.45 -21.52 -0.09
N GLN A 406 -8.31 -21.34 -1.08
CA GLN A 406 -7.91 -21.08 -2.46
C GLN A 406 -8.42 -19.72 -2.90
N ASP A 407 -7.51 -18.81 -3.21
CA ASP A 407 -7.83 -17.50 -3.74
C ASP A 407 -8.29 -17.51 -5.20
N GLY A 408 -8.15 -18.65 -5.89
CA GLY A 408 -8.46 -18.79 -7.30
C GLY A 408 -7.43 -18.16 -8.23
N PHE A 409 -6.30 -17.69 -7.70
CA PHE A 409 -5.23 -17.09 -8.47
C PHE A 409 -4.48 -18.15 -9.28
N THR A 410 -4.50 -18.05 -10.60
CA THR A 410 -3.87 -19.03 -11.51
C THR A 410 -2.39 -18.73 -11.76
N GLY A 411 -1.86 -17.62 -11.29
CA GLY A 411 -0.45 -17.21 -11.41
C GLY A 411 0.37 -17.37 -10.14
N ALA A 412 -0.07 -18.24 -9.21
CA ALA A 412 0.54 -18.37 -7.89
C ALA A 412 1.99 -18.89 -7.89
N GLU A 413 2.53 -19.35 -9.02
CA GLU A 413 3.88 -19.92 -9.08
C GLU A 413 4.96 -18.95 -8.59
N PHE A 414 4.84 -17.66 -8.89
CA PHE A 414 5.78 -16.65 -8.41
C PHE A 414 5.63 -16.39 -6.90
N ASN A 415 4.42 -16.42 -6.36
CA ASN A 415 4.17 -16.32 -4.93
C ASN A 415 4.73 -17.52 -4.19
N ILE A 416 4.51 -18.73 -4.69
CA ILE A 416 5.10 -19.96 -4.18
C ILE A 416 6.63 -19.85 -4.21
N THR A 417 7.20 -19.33 -5.29
CA THR A 417 8.66 -19.17 -5.43
C THR A 417 9.20 -18.23 -4.35
N ARG A 418 8.57 -17.07 -4.11
CA ARG A 418 8.97 -16.14 -3.03
C ARG A 418 8.83 -16.79 -1.65
N PHE A 419 7.74 -17.51 -1.39
CA PHE A 419 7.52 -18.22 -0.13
C PHE A 419 8.61 -19.26 0.13
N VAL A 420 8.95 -20.06 -0.89
CA VAL A 420 10.03 -21.07 -0.81
C VAL A 420 11.39 -20.42 -0.59
N LYS A 421 11.67 -19.27 -1.25
CA LYS A 421 12.90 -18.50 -1.04
C LYS A 421 13.03 -18.05 0.41
N TYR A 422 11.98 -17.44 0.97
CA TYR A 422 11.99 -17.02 2.37
C TYR A 422 12.19 -18.21 3.33
N ASN A 423 11.51 -19.35 3.09
CA ASN A 423 11.70 -20.54 3.90
C ASN A 423 13.17 -21.03 3.86
N LYS A 424 13.80 -21.00 2.68
CA LYS A 424 15.22 -21.32 2.53
C LYS A 424 16.10 -20.34 3.30
N TRP A 425 15.93 -19.04 3.10
CA TRP A 425 16.79 -18.01 3.69
C TRP A 425 16.71 -17.98 5.22
N VAL A 426 15.50 -18.15 5.79
CA VAL A 426 15.34 -18.22 7.25
C VAL A 426 16.06 -19.42 7.86
N LYS A 427 16.27 -20.51 7.10
CA LYS A 427 17.02 -21.69 7.56
C LYS A 427 18.54 -21.55 7.47
N GLU A 428 19.03 -20.64 6.62
CA GLU A 428 20.48 -20.47 6.40
C GLU A 428 21.20 -19.85 7.60
N LYS A 429 20.43 -19.22 8.52
CA LYS A 429 20.99 -18.56 9.69
C LYS A 429 20.17 -18.89 10.94
N ASP A 430 20.85 -19.09 12.05
CA ASP A 430 20.18 -19.39 13.33
C ASP A 430 19.48 -18.14 13.88
N LYS A 431 20.16 -17.01 13.89
CA LYS A 431 19.65 -15.74 14.44
C LYS A 431 19.94 -14.58 13.49
N PHE A 432 18.98 -13.68 13.37
CA PHE A 432 19.05 -12.49 12.55
C PHE A 432 19.16 -11.22 13.39
N SER A 433 20.04 -10.31 13.01
CA SER A 433 20.07 -8.92 13.44
C SER A 433 19.31 -8.04 12.44
N ILE A 434 19.20 -6.74 12.70
CA ILE A 434 18.65 -5.76 11.75
C ILE A 434 19.52 -5.70 10.48
N ALA A 435 20.85 -5.75 10.62
CA ALA A 435 21.77 -5.82 9.48
C ALA A 435 21.47 -7.04 8.57
N ASP A 436 21.21 -8.18 9.20
CA ASP A 436 20.84 -9.40 8.45
C ASP A 436 19.48 -9.27 7.76
N ALA A 437 18.51 -8.62 8.40
CA ALA A 437 17.18 -8.33 7.81
C ALA A 437 17.30 -7.41 6.58
N LYS A 438 18.10 -6.34 6.68
CA LYS A 438 18.44 -5.47 5.53
C LYS A 438 19.13 -6.27 4.41
N GLY A 439 20.06 -7.15 4.76
CA GLY A 439 20.75 -8.03 3.82
C GLY A 439 19.84 -9.03 3.12
N LEU A 440 18.75 -9.49 3.76
CA LEU A 440 17.75 -10.35 3.12
C LEU A 440 17.03 -9.62 1.97
N VAL A 441 16.67 -8.36 2.18
CA VAL A 441 16.02 -7.51 1.16
C VAL A 441 16.93 -7.31 -0.05
N ALA A 442 18.22 -7.07 0.19
CA ALA A 442 19.21 -6.78 -0.85
C ALA A 442 19.69 -8.02 -1.62
N ARG A 443 19.21 -9.22 -1.27
CA ARG A 443 19.75 -10.49 -1.78
C ARG A 443 19.54 -10.71 -3.27
N GLU A 444 18.49 -10.17 -3.83
CA GLU A 444 18.07 -10.37 -5.22
C GLU A 444 17.66 -9.06 -5.89
N VAL A 445 18.48 -8.03 -5.74
CA VAL A 445 18.25 -6.74 -6.39
C VAL A 445 18.43 -6.90 -7.90
N VAL A 446 17.45 -6.50 -8.68
CA VAL A 446 17.47 -6.56 -10.16
C VAL A 446 16.75 -5.36 -10.77
N ASP A 447 17.24 -4.88 -11.90
CA ASP A 447 16.69 -3.74 -12.66
C ASP A 447 15.45 -4.08 -13.52
N GLN A 448 14.92 -5.29 -13.37
CA GLN A 448 13.77 -5.77 -14.13
C GLN A 448 12.65 -6.18 -13.19
N PHE A 449 11.41 -6.02 -13.66
CA PHE A 449 10.27 -6.53 -12.95
C PHE A 449 10.25 -8.07 -13.00
N VAL A 450 10.80 -8.68 -11.97
CA VAL A 450 10.81 -10.12 -11.80
C VAL A 450 9.99 -10.48 -10.57
N VAL A 451 8.70 -10.72 -10.77
CA VAL A 451 7.73 -10.96 -9.67
C VAL A 451 8.07 -12.12 -8.73
N SER A 452 8.97 -13.01 -9.12
CA SER A 452 9.50 -14.08 -8.25
C SER A 452 10.67 -13.65 -7.37
N ASN A 453 11.18 -12.42 -7.53
CA ASN A 453 12.19 -11.85 -6.67
C ASN A 453 11.57 -11.02 -5.56
N VAL A 454 12.24 -10.99 -4.41
CA VAL A 454 11.79 -10.24 -3.24
C VAL A 454 12.02 -8.74 -3.42
N HIS A 455 13.03 -8.37 -4.18
CA HIS A 455 13.31 -6.99 -4.55
C HIS A 455 13.46 -6.90 -6.08
N ASN A 456 12.70 -6.01 -6.70
CA ASN A 456 12.65 -5.85 -8.15
C ASN A 456 12.23 -4.41 -8.51
N SER A 457 12.14 -4.09 -9.80
CA SER A 457 11.79 -2.73 -10.26
C SER A 457 10.38 -2.25 -9.88
N GLY A 458 9.54 -3.10 -9.31
CA GLY A 458 8.24 -2.73 -8.75
C GLY A 458 8.29 -2.33 -7.27
N ASN A 459 9.44 -2.46 -6.60
CA ASN A 459 9.55 -2.03 -5.22
C ASN A 459 9.41 -0.51 -5.11
N VAL A 460 8.48 -0.08 -4.28
CA VAL A 460 8.26 1.32 -3.92
C VAL A 460 9.04 1.66 -2.67
N HIS A 461 8.89 0.83 -1.64
CA HIS A 461 9.66 0.93 -0.41
C HIS A 461 9.73 -0.43 0.32
N THR A 462 10.70 -0.54 1.22
CA THR A 462 10.80 -1.62 2.18
C THR A 462 10.79 -1.04 3.59
N VAL A 463 9.90 -1.54 4.44
CA VAL A 463 9.82 -1.17 5.87
C VAL A 463 10.37 -2.31 6.72
N ILE A 464 11.23 -1.97 7.68
CA ILE A 464 11.68 -2.90 8.72
C ILE A 464 11.36 -2.29 10.08
N VAL A 465 10.59 -3.01 10.90
CA VAL A 465 10.32 -2.64 12.28
C VAL A 465 11.19 -3.47 13.20
N ASP A 466 12.01 -2.80 14.00
CA ASP A 466 12.82 -3.40 15.06
C ASP A 466 12.12 -3.27 16.41
N TYR A 467 11.50 -4.32 16.86
CA TYR A 467 10.79 -4.34 18.14
C TYR A 467 11.70 -4.33 19.37
N ALA A 468 13.01 -4.50 19.18
CA ALA A 468 13.96 -4.37 20.30
C ALA A 468 14.25 -2.92 20.66
N THR A 469 14.17 -2.03 19.69
CA THR A 469 14.49 -0.60 19.84
C THR A 469 13.30 0.32 19.59
N GLY A 470 12.19 -0.20 19.06
CA GLY A 470 11.04 0.57 18.60
C GLY A 470 11.28 1.32 17.29
N LYS A 471 12.42 1.12 16.63
CA LYS A 471 12.80 1.86 15.43
C LYS A 471 12.10 1.37 14.18
N ILE A 472 11.76 2.32 13.32
CA ILE A 472 11.22 2.08 11.98
C ILE A 472 12.30 2.48 10.97
N HIS A 473 12.72 1.49 10.16
CA HIS A 473 13.73 1.67 9.11
C HIS A 473 13.04 1.53 7.75
N VAL A 474 13.26 2.47 6.83
CA VAL A 474 12.65 2.44 5.51
C VAL A 474 13.69 2.61 4.43
N ALA A 475 13.66 1.75 3.42
CA ALA A 475 14.37 1.96 2.17
C ALA A 475 13.35 2.42 1.12
N PHE A 476 13.51 3.63 0.62
CA PHE A 476 12.70 4.20 -0.46
C PHE A 476 13.41 4.02 -1.79
N THR A 477 12.67 3.60 -2.82
CA THR A 477 13.19 3.56 -4.19
C THR A 477 13.25 4.96 -4.76
N LYS A 478 14.35 5.30 -5.44
CA LYS A 478 14.56 6.62 -6.06
C LYS A 478 14.50 6.52 -7.58
N GLY A 479 13.56 7.22 -8.21
CA GLY A 479 13.45 7.31 -9.66
C GLY A 479 13.38 5.93 -10.32
N ASP A 480 14.27 5.67 -11.27
CA ASP A 480 14.39 4.39 -11.99
C ASP A 480 15.51 3.49 -11.41
N HIS A 481 15.90 3.72 -10.15
CA HIS A 481 17.02 3.06 -9.47
C HIS A 481 16.56 1.91 -8.53
N ALA A 482 15.52 1.16 -8.92
CA ALA A 482 15.08 0.00 -8.15
C ALA A 482 16.09 -1.17 -8.12
N ASP A 483 17.12 -1.09 -8.97
CA ASP A 483 18.27 -2.01 -9.01
C ASP A 483 19.43 -1.58 -8.11
N ASP A 484 19.36 -0.39 -7.51
CA ASP A 484 20.35 0.05 -6.54
C ASP A 484 20.20 -0.76 -5.22
N ILE A 485 21.31 -0.91 -4.53
CA ILE A 485 21.31 -1.53 -3.20
C ILE A 485 20.46 -0.66 -2.27
N PRO A 486 19.45 -1.23 -1.60
CA PRO A 486 18.58 -0.46 -0.71
C PRO A 486 19.36 0.27 0.38
N VAL A 487 19.13 1.57 0.53
CA VAL A 487 19.63 2.39 1.63
C VAL A 487 18.50 2.57 2.63
N PHE A 488 18.73 2.23 3.89
CA PHE A 488 17.72 2.33 4.93
C PHE A 488 17.88 3.61 5.73
N TRP A 489 16.77 4.31 5.90
CA TRP A 489 16.63 5.52 6.70
C TRP A 489 15.91 5.21 8.01
N GLU A 490 16.37 5.75 9.12
CA GLU A 490 15.62 5.74 10.38
C GLU A 490 14.59 6.88 10.33
N VAL A 491 13.31 6.52 10.18
CA VAL A 491 12.22 7.49 9.97
C VAL A 491 11.39 7.75 11.22
N GLY A 492 11.67 7.10 12.31
CA GLY A 492 10.99 7.30 13.58
C GLY A 492 11.02 6.10 14.49
N THR A 493 10.31 6.25 15.59
CA THR A 493 10.01 5.19 16.57
C THR A 493 8.51 5.17 16.83
N TYR A 494 7.97 4.00 17.19
CA TYR A 494 6.61 3.86 17.70
C TYR A 494 6.60 3.91 19.22
#